data_03a95729dda002eee0d98ab2c836a7d0
#
_entry.id   03a95729dda002eee0d98ab2c836a7d0
#
_cell.length_a   1.000
_cell.length_b   1.000
_cell.length_c   1.000
_cell.angle_alpha   90.00
_cell.angle_beta   90.00
_cell.angle_gamma   90.00
#
_symmetry.space_group_name_H-M   'P 1'
#
loop_
_entity.id
_entity.type
_entity.pdbx_description
1 polymer ?
#
loop_
_entity_poly.entity_id
_entity_poly.type
_entity_poly.pdbx_seq_one_letter_code
_entity_poly.pdbx_strand_id
1 'polypeptide(L)'
;VSAAARDLTDAALAADLAADAGKLLLEVREEIGFGHPWALGEAGDTESNSLLLRRLRAERPGDAVLSEEAHDDLKRLKSDRVWIIDPLDGTREFSTQGRDDWAVHVALWQRHADGRPQITDAAVALPARGNVVYRTDTVTAGAARVGVPSTVRVAVSATRPPAVLHRIRQTLAVQPVAIGSAGAKAMALIDGEVDAYLHAGGQWEWDSAAPAGVVLAAGMHASRLDGSPLQYNQLDPYLPDFVMCRAEVAPILLGAIRDAWR
;
A
#
# COMPACT_ATOMS: atom_id res chain seq x y z
N VAL A 1 15.88 31.83 2.78
CA VAL A 1 15.04 31.77 3.97
C VAL A 1 14.83 30.29 4.26
N SER A 2 15.55 29.76 5.27
CA SER A 2 15.39 28.38 5.73
C SER A 2 13.97 28.25 6.29
N ALA A 3 13.12 27.45 5.63
CA ALA A 3 11.87 27.04 6.21
C ALA A 3 12.21 26.24 7.50
N ALA A 4 11.75 26.69 8.65
CA ALA A 4 11.89 25.95 9.88
C ALA A 4 11.29 24.55 9.65
N ALA A 5 12.05 23.49 9.93
CA ALA A 5 11.56 22.13 9.86
C ALA A 5 10.29 22.05 10.71
N ARG A 6 9.18 21.65 10.11
CA ARG A 6 7.95 21.40 10.86
C ARG A 6 8.22 20.18 11.74
N ASP A 7 8.00 20.34 13.03
CA ASP A 7 8.12 19.22 13.98
C ASP A 7 6.88 18.31 13.86
N LEU A 8 6.80 17.61 12.68
CA LEU A 8 5.71 16.69 12.39
C LEU A 8 5.99 15.33 13.05
N THR A 9 4.94 14.72 13.60
CA THR A 9 4.97 13.28 13.92
C THR A 9 5.26 12.47 12.64
N ASP A 10 5.78 11.26 12.78
CA ASP A 10 6.09 10.43 11.61
C ASP A 10 4.84 10.08 10.79
N ALA A 11 3.70 9.84 11.43
CA ALA A 11 2.42 9.66 10.74
C ALA A 11 1.97 10.93 9.98
N ALA A 12 2.15 12.12 10.59
CA ALA A 12 1.83 13.37 9.92
C ALA A 12 2.77 13.64 8.74
N LEU A 13 4.06 13.31 8.88
CA LEU A 13 5.03 13.43 7.80
C LEU A 13 4.72 12.45 6.66
N ALA A 14 4.40 11.18 6.95
CA ALA A 14 3.99 10.21 5.95
C ALA A 14 2.81 10.73 5.11
N ALA A 15 1.80 11.29 5.78
CA ALA A 15 0.62 11.85 5.13
C ALA A 15 0.92 13.08 4.27
N ASP A 16 1.75 14.00 4.79
CA ASP A 16 2.16 15.23 4.08
C ASP A 16 2.97 14.88 2.82
N LEU A 17 3.89 13.92 2.94
CA LEU A 17 4.67 13.39 1.83
C LEU A 17 3.78 12.75 0.75
N ALA A 18 2.88 11.87 1.14
CA ALA A 18 1.98 11.19 0.21
C ALA A 18 1.03 12.18 -0.49
N ALA A 19 0.52 13.18 0.25
CA ALA A 19 -0.32 14.23 -0.30
C ALA A 19 0.41 15.12 -1.31
N ASP A 20 1.65 15.53 -0.98
CA ASP A 20 2.45 16.40 -1.85
C ASP A 20 2.88 15.67 -3.13
N ALA A 21 3.30 14.39 -3.02
CA ALA A 21 3.58 13.55 -4.18
C ALA A 21 2.33 13.35 -5.05
N GLY A 22 1.17 13.14 -4.41
CA GLY A 22 -0.10 13.03 -5.12
C GLY A 22 -0.48 14.28 -5.92
N LYS A 23 -0.27 15.47 -5.38
CA LYS A 23 -0.47 16.74 -6.10
C LYS A 23 0.46 16.86 -7.29
N LEU A 24 1.76 16.61 -7.07
CA LEU A 24 2.77 16.63 -8.14
C LEU A 24 2.39 15.68 -9.28
N LEU A 25 1.95 14.46 -8.97
CA LEU A 25 1.53 13.48 -9.96
C LEU A 25 0.32 13.94 -10.78
N LEU A 26 -0.63 14.66 -10.17
CA LEU A 26 -1.76 15.25 -10.91
C LEU A 26 -1.28 16.36 -11.85
N GLU A 27 -0.32 17.19 -11.43
CA GLU A 27 0.30 18.23 -12.26
C GLU A 27 1.06 17.62 -13.45
N VAL A 28 1.88 16.60 -13.22
CA VAL A 28 2.60 15.84 -14.26
C VAL A 28 1.61 15.24 -15.27
N ARG A 29 0.49 14.68 -14.78
CA ARG A 29 -0.55 14.09 -15.62
C ARG A 29 -1.26 15.11 -16.51
N GLU A 30 -1.46 16.33 -15.99
CA GLU A 30 -2.05 17.44 -16.74
C GLU A 30 -1.07 17.99 -17.77
N GLU A 31 0.21 18.17 -17.42
CA GLU A 31 1.23 18.75 -18.28
C GLU A 31 1.60 17.84 -19.46
N ILE A 32 1.82 16.56 -19.23
CA ILE A 32 2.25 15.60 -20.26
C ILE A 32 1.04 15.06 -21.05
N GLY A 33 -0.11 14.87 -20.40
CA GLY A 33 -1.28 14.26 -21.00
C GLY A 33 -1.10 12.77 -21.33
N PHE A 34 -2.13 12.17 -21.96
CA PHE A 34 -2.20 10.71 -22.18
C PHE A 34 -1.71 10.24 -23.55
N GLY A 35 -1.14 11.13 -24.36
CA GLY A 35 -0.67 10.82 -25.70
C GLY A 35 0.49 9.81 -25.76
N HIS A 36 1.29 9.77 -24.70
CA HIS A 36 2.46 8.89 -24.56
C HIS A 36 2.45 8.22 -23.18
N PRO A 37 1.67 7.15 -22.96
CA PRO A 37 1.48 6.55 -21.63
C PRO A 37 2.77 6.10 -20.95
N TRP A 38 3.74 5.56 -21.71
CA TRP A 38 5.03 5.14 -21.17
C TRP A 38 5.84 6.34 -20.62
N ALA A 39 5.95 7.42 -21.39
CA ALA A 39 6.67 8.62 -20.96
C ALA A 39 5.97 9.30 -19.77
N LEU A 40 4.64 9.29 -19.73
CA LEU A 40 3.86 9.79 -18.61
C LEU A 40 4.15 8.99 -17.33
N GLY A 41 4.19 7.65 -17.42
CA GLY A 41 4.51 6.79 -16.30
C GLY A 41 5.92 7.05 -15.78
N GLU A 42 6.93 7.02 -16.66
CA GLU A 42 8.33 7.28 -16.30
C GLU A 42 8.54 8.65 -15.64
N ALA A 43 7.86 9.68 -16.13
CA ALA A 43 7.91 11.01 -15.52
C ALA A 43 7.27 11.01 -14.12
N GLY A 44 6.11 10.37 -13.97
CA GLY A 44 5.43 10.23 -12.68
C GLY A 44 6.31 9.56 -11.63
N ASP A 45 6.84 8.38 -11.96
CA ASP A 45 7.74 7.61 -11.10
C ASP A 45 8.97 8.45 -10.70
N THR A 46 9.64 9.05 -11.67
CA THR A 46 10.88 9.83 -11.45
C THR A 46 10.65 11.08 -10.59
N GLU A 47 9.63 11.87 -10.90
CA GLU A 47 9.41 13.15 -10.21
C GLU A 47 8.86 12.95 -8.81
N SER A 48 7.93 12.00 -8.63
CA SER A 48 7.40 11.63 -7.32
C SER A 48 8.51 11.09 -6.42
N ASN A 49 9.33 10.15 -6.92
CA ASN A 49 10.47 9.62 -6.17
C ASN A 49 11.45 10.72 -5.77
N SER A 50 11.78 11.62 -6.69
CA SER A 50 12.70 12.75 -6.42
C SER A 50 12.17 13.68 -5.33
N LEU A 51 10.87 13.95 -5.31
CA LEU A 51 10.23 14.75 -4.27
C LEU A 51 10.31 14.04 -2.91
N LEU A 52 9.89 12.78 -2.85
CA LEU A 52 9.86 12.01 -1.61
C LEU A 52 11.25 11.86 -1.00
N LEU A 53 12.26 11.46 -1.80
CA LEU A 53 13.64 11.31 -1.32
C LEU A 53 14.25 12.63 -0.85
N ARG A 54 14.01 13.74 -1.56
CA ARG A 54 14.49 15.06 -1.15
C ARG A 54 13.89 15.48 0.19
N ARG A 55 12.58 15.31 0.36
CA ARG A 55 11.86 15.65 1.59
C ARG A 55 12.32 14.78 2.76
N LEU A 56 12.40 13.46 2.58
CA LEU A 56 12.85 12.54 3.63
C LEU A 56 14.27 12.87 4.10
N ARG A 57 15.20 13.14 3.19
CA ARG A 57 16.57 13.56 3.55
C ARG A 57 16.61 14.85 4.36
N ALA A 58 15.72 15.78 4.08
CA ALA A 58 15.66 17.05 4.81
C ALA A 58 15.02 16.93 6.19
N GLU A 59 13.96 16.13 6.32
CA GLU A 59 13.15 16.06 7.53
C GLU A 59 13.53 14.90 8.46
N ARG A 60 14.16 13.85 7.92
CA ARG A 60 14.62 12.66 8.66
C ARG A 60 16.00 12.22 8.17
N PRO A 61 17.04 13.07 8.32
CA PRO A 61 18.38 12.80 7.75
C PRO A 61 19.08 11.57 8.31
N GLY A 62 18.63 11.06 9.47
CA GLY A 62 19.17 9.85 10.09
C GLY A 62 18.48 8.56 9.67
N ASP A 63 17.36 8.64 8.96
CA ASP A 63 16.58 7.46 8.57
C ASP A 63 17.05 6.93 7.20
N ALA A 64 16.97 5.61 7.02
CA ALA A 64 17.20 4.98 5.73
C ALA A 64 15.91 4.97 4.88
N VAL A 65 16.04 4.73 3.58
CA VAL A 65 14.91 4.64 2.65
C VAL A 65 15.06 3.40 1.77
N LEU A 66 13.96 2.68 1.59
CA LEU A 66 13.73 1.69 0.55
C LEU A 66 12.65 2.25 -0.39
N SER A 67 12.98 2.41 -1.66
CA SER A 67 12.06 2.92 -2.68
C SER A 67 12.06 1.99 -3.89
N GLU A 68 10.89 1.83 -4.54
CA GLU A 68 10.79 1.15 -5.83
C GLU A 68 11.75 1.74 -6.87
N GLU A 69 11.85 3.07 -6.93
CA GLU A 69 12.54 3.83 -7.96
C GLU A 69 13.98 4.23 -7.58
N ALA A 70 14.54 3.67 -6.50
CA ALA A 70 15.89 4.00 -6.07
C ALA A 70 16.76 2.75 -5.91
N HIS A 71 18.06 2.92 -6.23
CA HIS A 71 19.03 1.85 -5.95
C HIS A 71 19.13 1.56 -4.45
N ASP A 72 18.89 0.31 -4.06
CA ASP A 72 19.06 -0.15 -2.68
C ASP A 72 20.53 -0.52 -2.41
N ASP A 73 21.21 0.26 -1.59
CA ASP A 73 22.59 0.01 -1.17
C ASP A 73 22.70 -0.90 0.06
N LEU A 74 21.60 -1.47 0.51
CA LEU A 74 21.43 -2.37 1.65
C LEU A 74 21.84 -1.78 3.02
N LYS A 75 22.20 -0.49 3.09
CA LYS A 75 22.50 0.17 4.37
C LYS A 75 21.31 0.17 5.31
N ARG A 76 20.09 0.20 4.75
CA ARG A 76 18.83 0.11 5.50
C ARG A 76 18.75 -1.10 6.44
N LEU A 77 19.42 -2.21 6.12
CA LEU A 77 19.41 -3.44 6.94
C LEU A 77 20.09 -3.25 8.30
N LYS A 78 20.92 -2.21 8.44
CA LYS A 78 21.60 -1.83 9.68
C LYS A 78 20.92 -0.67 10.40
N SER A 79 19.85 -0.12 9.83
CA SER A 79 19.12 1.02 10.38
C SER A 79 17.97 0.54 11.24
N ASP A 80 17.65 1.29 12.30
CA ASP A 80 16.50 1.02 13.15
C ASP A 80 15.23 1.68 12.64
N ARG A 81 15.37 2.60 11.66
CA ARG A 81 14.28 3.34 11.03
C ARG A 81 14.47 3.34 9.52
N VAL A 82 13.46 2.86 8.80
CA VAL A 82 13.48 2.76 7.32
C VAL A 82 12.15 3.22 6.76
N TRP A 83 12.19 4.23 5.92
CA TRP A 83 11.04 4.62 5.12
C TRP A 83 10.94 3.70 3.91
N ILE A 84 9.80 3.02 3.77
CA ILE A 84 9.48 2.16 2.63
C ILE A 84 8.44 2.91 1.80
N ILE A 85 8.80 3.27 0.58
CA ILE A 85 7.97 4.14 -0.27
C ILE A 85 7.74 3.52 -1.65
N ASP A 86 6.52 3.68 -2.13
CA ASP A 86 6.14 3.51 -3.53
C ASP A 86 5.69 4.87 -4.06
N PRO A 87 6.51 5.50 -4.89
CA PRO A 87 6.23 6.84 -5.41
C PRO A 87 5.00 6.93 -6.29
N LEU A 88 4.66 5.84 -6.98
CA LEU A 88 3.50 5.76 -7.86
C LEU A 88 3.01 4.30 -8.02
N ASP A 89 2.30 3.79 -7.03
CA ASP A 89 1.63 2.49 -7.14
C ASP A 89 0.53 2.54 -8.21
N GLY A 90 0.69 1.70 -9.22
CA GLY A 90 -0.21 1.66 -10.35
C GLY A 90 0.16 2.62 -11.49
N THR A 91 1.43 2.66 -11.90
CA THR A 91 1.94 3.45 -13.03
C THR A 91 1.12 3.26 -14.31
N ARG A 92 0.62 2.05 -14.55
CA ARG A 92 -0.27 1.75 -15.66
C ARG A 92 -1.62 2.47 -15.54
N GLU A 93 -2.25 2.42 -14.39
CA GLU A 93 -3.52 3.09 -14.09
C GLU A 93 -3.34 4.60 -14.14
N PHE A 94 -2.23 5.12 -13.60
CA PHE A 94 -1.85 6.52 -13.71
C PHE A 94 -1.73 6.98 -15.17
N SER A 95 -1.13 6.17 -16.03
CA SER A 95 -0.91 6.48 -17.45
C SER A 95 -2.15 6.23 -18.33
N THR A 96 -3.26 5.75 -17.76
CA THR A 96 -4.49 5.45 -18.48
C THR A 96 -5.54 6.54 -18.23
N GLN A 97 -6.03 7.16 -19.29
CA GLN A 97 -7.07 8.18 -19.19
C GLN A 97 -8.34 7.64 -18.51
N GLY A 98 -8.89 8.42 -17.58
CA GLY A 98 -10.11 8.08 -16.86
C GLY A 98 -9.94 7.10 -15.70
N ARG A 99 -8.71 6.58 -15.45
CA ARG A 99 -8.43 5.75 -14.27
C ARG A 99 -8.11 6.63 -13.06
N ASP A 100 -8.62 6.22 -11.91
CA ASP A 100 -8.47 6.89 -10.61
C ASP A 100 -7.91 5.97 -9.52
N ASP A 101 -7.65 4.68 -9.85
CA ASP A 101 -7.26 3.63 -8.93
C ASP A 101 -5.72 3.40 -8.94
N TRP A 102 -5.01 4.48 -8.64
CA TRP A 102 -3.57 4.52 -8.41
C TRP A 102 -3.27 5.30 -7.13
N ALA A 103 -2.09 5.09 -6.54
CA ALA A 103 -1.80 5.57 -5.20
C ALA A 103 -0.35 6.05 -5.03
N VAL A 104 -0.07 6.67 -3.88
CA VAL A 104 1.28 6.92 -3.34
C VAL A 104 1.37 6.26 -1.98
N HIS A 105 2.44 5.52 -1.72
CA HIS A 105 2.68 4.84 -0.45
C HIS A 105 3.87 5.42 0.29
N VAL A 106 3.67 5.72 1.57
CA VAL A 106 4.76 6.13 2.47
C VAL A 106 4.58 5.39 3.79
N ALA A 107 5.55 4.55 4.16
CA ALA A 107 5.52 3.80 5.40
C ALA A 107 6.84 3.95 6.16
N LEU A 108 6.79 3.99 7.47
CA LEU A 108 7.94 3.92 8.35
C LEU A 108 7.97 2.54 9.04
N TRP A 109 8.99 1.78 8.72
CA TRP A 109 9.37 0.59 9.46
C TRP A 109 10.32 0.96 10.58
N GLN A 110 10.08 0.42 11.78
CA GLN A 110 10.96 0.62 12.93
C GLN A 110 11.27 -0.69 13.63
N ARG A 111 12.48 -0.77 14.17
CA ARG A 111 12.88 -1.81 15.13
C ARG A 111 12.61 -1.27 16.54
N HIS A 112 11.63 -1.86 17.22
CA HIS A 112 11.35 -1.48 18.60
C HIS A 112 12.43 -1.93 19.58
N ALA A 113 12.41 -1.32 20.79
CA ALA A 113 13.32 -1.67 21.87
C ALA A 113 13.22 -3.14 22.33
N ASP A 114 12.07 -3.78 22.09
CA ASP A 114 11.85 -5.22 22.32
C ASP A 114 12.37 -6.09 21.15
N GLY A 115 13.00 -5.48 20.15
CA GLY A 115 13.55 -6.14 18.97
C GLY A 115 12.51 -6.51 17.90
N ARG A 116 11.22 -6.22 18.09
CA ARG A 116 10.20 -6.53 17.11
C ARG A 116 10.14 -5.45 16.01
N PRO A 117 10.37 -5.84 14.76
CA PRO A 117 10.21 -4.91 13.64
C PRO A 117 8.75 -4.77 13.24
N GLN A 118 8.29 -3.54 12.98
CA GLN A 118 6.93 -3.30 12.49
C GLN A 118 6.82 -2.01 11.69
N ILE A 119 5.75 -1.88 10.91
CA ILE A 119 5.30 -0.61 10.36
C ILE A 119 4.61 0.15 11.48
N THR A 120 5.18 1.29 11.87
CA THR A 120 4.65 2.13 12.96
C THR A 120 3.77 3.24 12.46
N ASP A 121 4.16 3.86 11.34
CA ASP A 121 3.49 4.99 10.74
C ASP A 121 3.39 4.78 9.24
N ALA A 122 2.25 5.08 8.68
CA ALA A 122 2.06 4.95 7.24
C ALA A 122 0.94 5.86 6.73
N ALA A 123 1.04 6.19 5.44
CA ALA A 123 0.00 6.86 4.71
C ALA A 123 -0.11 6.29 3.28
N VAL A 124 -1.35 6.22 2.80
CA VAL A 124 -1.70 5.92 1.40
C VAL A 124 -2.53 7.08 0.88
N ALA A 125 -2.06 7.74 -0.18
CA ALA A 125 -2.83 8.75 -0.87
C ALA A 125 -3.50 8.16 -2.12
N LEU A 126 -4.73 8.59 -2.41
CA LEU A 126 -5.44 8.33 -3.67
C LEU A 126 -5.62 9.67 -4.40
N PRO A 127 -4.61 10.11 -5.19
CA PRO A 127 -4.59 11.46 -5.73
C PRO A 127 -5.78 11.76 -6.66
N ALA A 128 -6.12 10.84 -7.54
CA ALA A 128 -7.22 11.03 -8.49
C ALA A 128 -8.62 10.95 -7.85
N ARG A 129 -8.71 10.54 -6.58
CA ARG A 129 -9.94 10.53 -5.77
C ARG A 129 -9.99 11.73 -4.80
N GLY A 130 -9.63 12.91 -5.28
CA GLY A 130 -9.61 14.14 -4.47
C GLY A 130 -8.41 14.23 -3.53
N ASN A 131 -7.36 13.51 -3.81
CA ASN A 131 -6.14 13.42 -2.97
C ASN A 131 -6.44 13.04 -1.51
N VAL A 132 -7.38 12.11 -1.33
CA VAL A 132 -7.71 11.56 -0.02
C VAL A 132 -6.50 10.80 0.50
N VAL A 133 -6.15 11.03 1.78
CA VAL A 133 -5.01 10.38 2.44
C VAL A 133 -5.51 9.58 3.64
N TYR A 134 -5.24 8.28 3.62
CA TYR A 134 -5.45 7.36 4.72
C TYR A 134 -4.16 7.24 5.52
N ARG A 135 -4.23 7.39 6.83
CA ARG A 135 -3.04 7.42 7.70
C ARG A 135 -3.26 6.67 8.99
N THR A 136 -2.21 6.06 9.51
CA THR A 136 -2.26 5.14 10.66
C THR A 136 -2.83 5.75 11.94
N ASP A 137 -2.59 7.04 12.20
CA ASP A 137 -2.98 7.71 13.45
C ASP A 137 -4.42 8.26 13.45
N THR A 138 -5.09 8.28 12.28
CA THR A 138 -6.46 8.82 12.16
C THR A 138 -7.44 7.91 11.44
N VAL A 139 -6.95 6.83 10.79
CA VAL A 139 -7.82 5.94 10.04
C VAL A 139 -8.82 5.24 10.96
N THR A 140 -10.05 5.20 10.50
CA THR A 140 -11.11 4.36 11.06
C THR A 140 -11.72 3.56 9.93
N ALA A 141 -12.08 2.31 10.19
CA ALA A 141 -12.85 1.55 9.23
C ALA A 141 -14.14 2.30 8.89
N GLY A 142 -14.45 2.43 7.62
CA GLY A 142 -15.75 2.92 7.17
C GLY A 142 -16.89 2.16 7.81
N ALA A 143 -18.15 2.60 7.65
CA ALA A 143 -19.31 1.98 8.30
C ALA A 143 -19.32 0.46 8.08
N ALA A 144 -18.77 -0.26 9.06
CA ALA A 144 -18.56 -1.69 8.98
C ALA A 144 -19.90 -2.40 8.78
N ARG A 145 -20.02 -3.20 7.74
CA ARG A 145 -21.10 -4.18 7.68
C ARG A 145 -20.92 -5.11 8.88
N VAL A 146 -21.92 -5.20 9.73
CA VAL A 146 -21.85 -6.05 10.92
C VAL A 146 -21.89 -7.52 10.49
N GLY A 147 -20.92 -8.31 10.97
CA GLY A 147 -20.87 -9.77 10.76
C GLY A 147 -20.21 -10.21 9.46
N VAL A 148 -20.15 -11.53 9.28
CA VAL A 148 -19.59 -12.17 8.10
C VAL A 148 -20.61 -12.13 6.96
N PRO A 149 -20.27 -11.59 5.78
CA PRO A 149 -21.18 -11.55 4.65
C PRO A 149 -21.43 -12.95 4.07
N SER A 150 -22.61 -13.18 3.51
CA SER A 150 -22.93 -14.44 2.80
C SER A 150 -22.09 -14.63 1.53
N THR A 151 -21.63 -13.53 0.94
CA THR A 151 -20.69 -13.51 -0.19
C THR A 151 -19.61 -12.49 0.11
N VAL A 152 -18.35 -12.94 0.14
CA VAL A 152 -17.18 -12.09 0.41
C VAL A 152 -16.75 -11.39 -0.88
N ARG A 153 -16.77 -10.06 -0.88
CA ARG A 153 -16.25 -9.26 -2.00
C ARG A 153 -14.74 -9.15 -1.84
N VAL A 154 -14.00 -9.66 -2.82
CA VAL A 154 -12.53 -9.72 -2.76
C VAL A 154 -11.94 -8.85 -3.85
N ALA A 155 -11.22 -7.79 -3.46
CA ALA A 155 -10.41 -7.01 -4.38
C ALA A 155 -9.27 -7.88 -4.93
N VAL A 156 -9.11 -7.87 -6.23
CA VAL A 156 -8.07 -8.60 -6.97
C VAL A 156 -7.50 -7.72 -8.08
N SER A 157 -6.31 -8.07 -8.56
CA SER A 157 -5.75 -7.40 -9.73
C SER A 157 -6.68 -7.53 -10.93
N ALA A 158 -6.94 -6.41 -11.59
CA ALA A 158 -7.76 -6.38 -12.81
C ALA A 158 -7.13 -7.18 -13.96
N THR A 159 -5.80 -7.33 -13.95
CA THR A 159 -5.04 -7.97 -15.03
C THR A 159 -4.49 -9.34 -14.68
N ARG A 160 -4.23 -9.60 -13.39
CA ARG A 160 -3.62 -10.84 -12.89
C ARG A 160 -4.34 -11.31 -11.63
N PRO A 161 -5.62 -11.74 -11.73
CA PRO A 161 -6.33 -12.26 -10.56
C PRO A 161 -5.62 -13.52 -10.04
N PRO A 162 -5.50 -13.69 -8.71
CA PRO A 162 -4.80 -14.82 -8.11
C PRO A 162 -5.44 -16.17 -8.48
N ALA A 163 -4.64 -17.13 -8.96
CA ALA A 163 -5.14 -18.45 -9.34
C ALA A 163 -5.82 -19.20 -8.19
N VAL A 164 -5.36 -18.98 -6.95
CA VAL A 164 -5.94 -19.57 -5.73
C VAL A 164 -7.41 -19.18 -5.54
N LEU A 165 -7.84 -18.04 -6.06
CA LEU A 165 -9.22 -17.58 -5.95
C LEU A 165 -10.22 -18.59 -6.56
N HIS A 166 -9.84 -19.26 -7.64
CA HIS A 166 -10.69 -20.29 -8.25
C HIS A 166 -10.97 -21.45 -7.30
N ARG A 167 -9.97 -21.87 -6.52
CA ARG A 167 -10.12 -22.95 -5.53
C ARG A 167 -10.90 -22.48 -4.30
N ILE A 168 -10.63 -21.26 -3.81
CA ILE A 168 -11.37 -20.66 -2.68
C ILE A 168 -12.87 -20.64 -2.97
N ARG A 169 -13.29 -20.36 -4.21
CA ARG A 169 -14.70 -20.33 -4.63
C ARG A 169 -15.40 -21.67 -4.57
N GLN A 170 -14.71 -22.77 -4.36
CA GLN A 170 -15.32 -24.09 -4.17
C GLN A 170 -15.87 -24.28 -2.75
N THR A 171 -15.33 -23.54 -1.76
CA THR A 171 -15.69 -23.68 -0.34
C THR A 171 -16.27 -22.41 0.25
N LEU A 172 -16.03 -21.25 -0.35
CA LEU A 172 -16.48 -19.94 0.11
C LEU A 172 -17.11 -19.15 -1.05
N ALA A 173 -18.30 -18.61 -0.81
CA ALA A 173 -18.94 -17.72 -1.77
C ALA A 173 -18.12 -16.40 -1.88
N VAL A 174 -17.48 -16.19 -3.02
CA VAL A 174 -16.60 -15.05 -3.29
C VAL A 174 -17.01 -14.34 -4.57
N GLN A 175 -17.13 -13.02 -4.48
CA GLN A 175 -17.29 -12.11 -5.61
C GLN A 175 -15.99 -11.34 -5.83
N PRO A 176 -15.23 -11.57 -6.93
CA PRO A 176 -14.07 -10.78 -7.25
C PRO A 176 -14.46 -9.37 -7.68
N VAL A 177 -13.71 -8.38 -7.21
CA VAL A 177 -13.81 -6.96 -7.59
C VAL A 177 -12.47 -6.54 -8.17
N ALA A 178 -12.45 -6.21 -9.46
CA ALA A 178 -11.24 -5.83 -10.16
C ALA A 178 -10.89 -4.36 -9.87
N ILE A 179 -9.76 -4.11 -9.23
CA ILE A 179 -9.22 -2.79 -8.91
C ILE A 179 -7.74 -2.77 -9.33
N GLY A 180 -7.21 -1.60 -9.70
CA GLY A 180 -5.85 -1.44 -10.21
C GLY A 180 -4.77 -1.62 -9.15
N SER A 181 -4.26 -0.53 -8.60
CA SER A 181 -3.11 -0.49 -7.70
C SER A 181 -3.32 -1.27 -6.39
N ALA A 182 -2.23 -1.57 -5.68
CA ALA A 182 -2.28 -2.23 -4.38
C ALA A 182 -2.92 -1.31 -3.31
N GLY A 183 -2.54 -0.04 -3.31
CA GLY A 183 -3.13 0.97 -2.41
C GLY A 183 -4.62 1.15 -2.64
N ALA A 184 -5.05 1.31 -3.88
CA ALA A 184 -6.48 1.47 -4.17
C ALA A 184 -7.30 0.24 -3.72
N LYS A 185 -6.79 -1.00 -3.87
CA LYS A 185 -7.44 -2.21 -3.36
C LYS A 185 -7.56 -2.22 -1.83
N ALA A 186 -6.49 -1.84 -1.15
CA ALA A 186 -6.48 -1.81 0.31
C ALA A 186 -7.36 -0.69 0.86
N MET A 187 -7.40 0.47 0.22
CA MET A 187 -8.26 1.58 0.67
C MET A 187 -9.74 1.30 0.38
N ALA A 188 -10.07 0.59 -0.71
CA ALA A 188 -11.42 0.10 -0.95
C ALA A 188 -11.93 -0.86 0.16
N LEU A 189 -11.00 -1.59 0.83
CA LEU A 189 -11.32 -2.36 2.04
C LEU A 189 -11.65 -1.44 3.23
N ILE A 190 -10.86 -0.39 3.45
CA ILE A 190 -11.11 0.61 4.51
C ILE A 190 -12.48 1.28 4.30
N ASP A 191 -12.81 1.65 3.07
CA ASP A 191 -14.08 2.30 2.72
C ASP A 191 -15.29 1.35 2.73
N GLY A 192 -15.06 0.04 2.91
CA GLY A 192 -16.11 -0.97 2.92
C GLY A 192 -16.69 -1.29 1.53
N GLU A 193 -16.02 -0.92 0.46
CA GLU A 193 -16.37 -1.30 -0.91
C GLU A 193 -16.15 -2.80 -1.15
N VAL A 194 -15.12 -3.35 -0.50
CA VAL A 194 -14.79 -4.79 -0.51
C VAL A 194 -14.65 -5.32 0.93
N ASP A 195 -14.63 -6.63 1.09
CA ASP A 195 -14.50 -7.30 2.38
C ASP A 195 -13.09 -7.88 2.59
N ALA A 196 -12.34 -8.05 1.50
CA ALA A 196 -10.96 -8.52 1.50
C ALA A 196 -10.20 -8.03 0.27
N TYR A 197 -8.86 -8.00 0.39
CA TYR A 197 -7.91 -7.88 -0.70
C TYR A 197 -6.98 -9.09 -0.66
N LEU A 198 -6.94 -9.85 -1.75
CA LEU A 198 -6.13 -11.05 -1.89
C LEU A 198 -5.09 -10.85 -3.00
N HIS A 199 -3.82 -11.08 -2.65
CA HIS A 199 -2.72 -11.11 -3.60
C HIS A 199 -1.93 -12.40 -3.50
N ALA A 200 -1.66 -13.03 -4.65
CA ALA A 200 -0.75 -14.15 -4.80
C ALA A 200 -0.12 -14.08 -6.20
N GLY A 201 1.18 -14.16 -6.27
CA GLY A 201 1.93 -14.04 -7.53
C GLY A 201 3.09 -13.07 -7.46
N GLY A 202 3.40 -12.59 -6.26
CA GLY A 202 4.54 -11.74 -5.95
C GLY A 202 4.25 -10.24 -6.13
N GLN A 203 4.68 -9.51 -5.14
CA GLN A 203 4.80 -8.07 -5.08
C GLN A 203 6.11 -7.73 -4.35
N TRP A 204 6.34 -6.44 -4.15
CA TRP A 204 7.47 -5.97 -3.37
C TRP A 204 6.99 -5.37 -2.04
N GLU A 205 7.91 -5.14 -1.12
CA GLU A 205 7.57 -4.57 0.19
C GLU A 205 6.87 -3.22 0.07
N TRP A 206 7.25 -2.38 -0.88
CA TRP A 206 6.67 -1.05 -1.08
C TRP A 206 5.22 -1.08 -1.57
N ASP A 207 4.80 -2.14 -2.30
CA ASP A 207 3.39 -2.33 -2.69
C ASP A 207 2.45 -2.51 -1.49
N SER A 208 2.96 -3.02 -0.37
CA SER A 208 2.10 -3.46 0.74
C SER A 208 2.41 -2.84 2.11
N ALA A 209 3.61 -2.27 2.32
CA ALA A 209 4.01 -1.77 3.65
C ALA A 209 3.05 -0.67 4.16
N ALA A 210 2.79 0.35 3.37
CA ALA A 210 1.85 1.39 3.76
C ALA A 210 0.40 0.89 3.80
N PRO A 211 -0.11 0.19 2.78
CA PRO A 211 -1.44 -0.40 2.82
C PRO A 211 -1.69 -1.29 4.04
N ALA A 212 -0.76 -2.20 4.38
CA ALA A 212 -0.90 -3.08 5.54
C ALA A 212 -0.86 -2.30 6.86
N GLY A 213 0.02 -1.30 6.98
CA GLY A 213 0.07 -0.43 8.15
C GLY A 213 -1.26 0.27 8.41
N VAL A 214 -1.86 0.86 7.37
CA VAL A 214 -3.16 1.54 7.46
C VAL A 214 -4.29 0.57 7.78
N VAL A 215 -4.32 -0.60 7.12
CA VAL A 215 -5.34 -1.65 7.36
C VAL A 215 -5.30 -2.16 8.79
N LEU A 216 -4.09 -2.44 9.33
CA LEU A 216 -3.92 -2.88 10.71
C LEU A 216 -4.31 -1.79 11.72
N ALA A 217 -3.95 -0.53 11.46
CA ALA A 217 -4.33 0.60 12.29
C ALA A 217 -5.85 0.82 12.35
N ALA A 218 -6.57 0.47 11.29
CA ALA A 218 -8.03 0.48 11.25
C ALA A 218 -8.69 -0.71 12.00
N GLY A 219 -7.90 -1.56 12.68
CA GLY A 219 -8.40 -2.74 13.40
C GLY A 219 -8.78 -3.92 12.51
N MET A 220 -8.34 -3.92 11.26
CA MET A 220 -8.54 -5.01 10.32
C MET A 220 -7.38 -6.01 10.34
N HIS A 221 -7.46 -7.05 9.52
CA HIS A 221 -6.46 -8.12 9.43
C HIS A 221 -5.55 -7.93 8.22
N ALA A 222 -4.23 -8.17 8.42
CA ALA A 222 -3.24 -8.30 7.35
C ALA A 222 -2.24 -9.40 7.71
N SER A 223 -2.02 -10.35 6.80
CA SER A 223 -1.05 -11.45 6.97
C SER A 223 -0.60 -12.02 5.62
N ARG A 224 0.35 -12.93 5.65
CA ARG A 224 0.61 -13.87 4.57
C ARG A 224 -0.61 -14.78 4.37
N LEU A 225 -0.70 -15.48 3.23
CA LEU A 225 -1.81 -16.40 2.95
C LEU A 225 -1.83 -17.62 3.90
N ASP A 226 -0.70 -17.99 4.48
CA ASP A 226 -0.61 -19.04 5.50
C ASP A 226 -0.99 -18.56 6.92
N GLY A 227 -1.29 -17.25 7.07
CA GLY A 227 -1.63 -16.61 8.33
C GLY A 227 -0.43 -16.09 9.12
N SER A 228 0.81 -16.27 8.64
CA SER A 228 2.00 -15.71 9.28
C SER A 228 2.05 -14.18 9.12
N PRO A 229 2.70 -13.46 10.06
CA PRO A 229 2.84 -12.02 9.97
C PRO A 229 3.60 -11.57 8.71
N LEU A 230 3.20 -10.42 8.17
CA LEU A 230 3.98 -9.73 7.14
C LEU A 230 5.29 -9.22 7.76
N GLN A 231 6.39 -9.41 7.05
CA GLN A 231 7.72 -8.95 7.45
C GLN A 231 8.25 -7.98 6.40
N TYR A 232 8.83 -6.88 6.87
CA TYR A 232 9.35 -5.81 6.04
C TYR A 232 10.81 -5.52 6.37
N ASN A 233 11.49 -4.77 5.51
CA ASN A 233 12.92 -4.47 5.57
C ASN A 233 13.79 -5.74 5.48
N GLN A 234 13.41 -6.68 4.61
CA GLN A 234 14.13 -7.91 4.36
C GLN A 234 15.28 -7.69 3.36
N LEU A 235 16.27 -8.58 3.35
CA LEU A 235 17.39 -8.54 2.37
C LEU A 235 16.87 -8.55 0.93
N ASP A 236 15.93 -9.45 0.65
CA ASP A 236 15.17 -9.47 -0.59
C ASP A 236 13.80 -8.86 -0.30
N PRO A 237 13.47 -7.69 -0.86
CA PRO A 237 12.19 -7.04 -0.62
C PRO A 237 11.00 -7.70 -1.33
N TYR A 238 11.19 -8.88 -1.92
CA TYR A 238 10.12 -9.63 -2.56
C TYR A 238 9.14 -10.22 -1.56
N LEU A 239 7.85 -9.91 -1.71
CA LEU A 239 6.74 -10.43 -0.93
C LEU A 239 5.85 -11.32 -1.80
N PRO A 240 5.86 -12.65 -1.63
CA PRO A 240 5.20 -13.57 -2.57
C PRO A 240 3.67 -13.52 -2.52
N ASP A 241 3.09 -13.18 -1.39
CA ASP A 241 1.64 -13.18 -1.20
C ASP A 241 1.22 -12.39 0.05
N PHE A 242 -0.05 -12.00 0.12
CA PHE A 242 -0.70 -11.53 1.35
C PHE A 242 -2.23 -11.53 1.21
N VAL A 243 -2.88 -11.39 2.35
CA VAL A 243 -4.31 -11.10 2.47
C VAL A 243 -4.53 -9.98 3.46
N MET A 244 -5.37 -9.03 3.08
CA MET A 244 -5.91 -8.00 3.95
C MET A 244 -7.43 -8.15 3.96
N CYS A 245 -8.08 -8.11 5.12
CA CYS A 245 -9.53 -8.28 5.19
C CYS A 245 -10.09 -7.71 6.49
N ARG A 246 -11.39 -7.58 6.53
CA ARG A 246 -12.13 -7.32 7.78
C ARG A 246 -11.78 -8.39 8.81
N ALA A 247 -11.63 -8.01 10.08
CA ALA A 247 -11.19 -8.92 11.13
C ALA A 247 -12.08 -10.15 11.26
N GLU A 248 -13.40 -9.98 11.14
CA GLU A 248 -14.39 -11.06 11.23
C GLU A 248 -14.42 -11.98 9.99
N VAL A 249 -13.87 -11.54 8.86
CA VAL A 249 -13.74 -12.34 7.63
C VAL A 249 -12.46 -13.19 7.65
N ALA A 250 -11.44 -12.79 8.39
CA ALA A 250 -10.14 -13.45 8.40
C ALA A 250 -10.21 -14.95 8.69
N PRO A 251 -10.93 -15.45 9.73
CA PRO A 251 -10.95 -16.88 10.04
C PRO A 251 -11.50 -17.75 8.89
N ILE A 252 -12.58 -17.31 8.25
CA ILE A 252 -13.21 -18.08 7.16
C ILE A 252 -12.38 -18.01 5.87
N LEU A 253 -11.81 -16.85 5.57
CA LEU A 253 -11.01 -16.65 4.36
C LEU A 253 -9.69 -17.41 4.44
N LEU A 254 -8.95 -17.32 5.56
CA LEU A 254 -7.73 -18.09 5.79
C LEU A 254 -8.00 -19.60 5.84
N GLY A 255 -9.14 -20.01 6.37
CA GLY A 255 -9.60 -21.40 6.30
C GLY A 255 -9.76 -21.88 4.86
N ALA A 256 -10.50 -21.15 4.04
CA ALA A 256 -10.72 -21.46 2.64
C ALA A 256 -9.42 -21.44 1.81
N ILE A 257 -8.49 -20.52 2.10
CA ILE A 257 -7.15 -20.46 1.48
C ILE A 257 -6.38 -21.73 1.81
N ARG A 258 -6.31 -22.12 3.08
CA ARG A 258 -5.60 -23.34 3.52
C ARG A 258 -6.17 -24.59 2.87
N ASP A 259 -7.49 -24.69 2.76
CA ASP A 259 -8.16 -25.84 2.13
C ASP A 259 -7.92 -25.89 0.62
N ALA A 260 -7.76 -24.72 -0.02
CA ALA A 260 -7.43 -24.61 -1.44
C ALA A 260 -6.00 -25.10 -1.79
N TRP A 261 -5.11 -25.26 -0.81
CA TRP A 261 -3.75 -25.75 -1.01
C TRP A 261 -3.54 -27.22 -0.58
N ARG A 262 -4.57 -27.87 -0.08
CA ARG A 262 -4.61 -29.32 0.15
C ARG A 262 -5.04 -30.08 -1.11
#